data_53a51912fd1e8433bae648fb6216f321
#
_entry.id   53a51912fd1e8433bae648fb6216f321
#
_cell.length_a   1.000
_cell.length_b   1.000
_cell.length_c   1.000
_cell.angle_alpha   90.00
_cell.angle_beta   90.00
_cell.angle_gamma   90.00
#
_symmetry.space_group_name_H-M   'P 1'
#
loop_
_entity.id
_entity.type
_entity.pdbx_description
1 polymer ?
#
loop_
_entity_poly.entity_id
_entity_poly.type
_entity_poly.pdbx_seq_one_letter_code
_entity_poly.pdbx_strand_id
1 'polypeptide(L)'
;MLSNDVQMLCMPCDILAPAALDRVIDAGNAARLHCKILAVGANGPTTPEADRIIAERGDIFVITDILCNAGGVTVSYFEWVQNFQRIQWNEREVITKLETMMQRAFEKVTSFAECYKTDQRTASQAIAIKTVADAKALRGLFP
;
A
#
# COMPACT_ATOMS: atom_id res chain seq x y z
N MET A 1 21.16 2.17 -22.87
CA MET A 1 19.78 2.47 -23.34
C MET A 1 18.85 1.93 -22.25
N LEU A 2 18.11 2.79 -21.56
CA LEU A 2 17.11 2.34 -20.57
C LEU A 2 16.00 1.62 -21.33
N SER A 3 15.43 0.55 -20.73
CA SER A 3 14.25 -0.10 -21.33
C SER A 3 13.11 0.91 -21.46
N ASN A 4 12.23 0.74 -22.44
CA ASN A 4 11.06 1.63 -22.64
C ASN A 4 10.24 1.75 -21.35
N ASP A 5 10.19 0.70 -20.53
CA ASP A 5 9.45 0.64 -19.28
C ASP A 5 10.00 1.63 -18.23
N VAL A 6 11.34 1.74 -18.11
CA VAL A 6 11.98 2.70 -17.18
C VAL A 6 11.79 4.15 -17.64
N GLN A 7 11.74 4.39 -18.95
CA GLN A 7 11.46 5.73 -19.47
C GLN A 7 10.02 6.15 -19.17
N MET A 8 9.07 5.24 -19.27
CA MET A 8 7.66 5.50 -18.96
C MET A 8 7.46 5.87 -17.48
N LEU A 9 8.13 5.19 -16.56
CA LEU A 9 8.06 5.50 -15.12
C LEU A 9 8.57 6.91 -14.77
N CYS A 10 9.46 7.46 -15.57
CA CYS A 10 10.04 8.79 -15.34
C CYS A 10 9.31 9.93 -16.10
N MET A 11 8.21 9.63 -16.79
CA MET A 11 7.42 10.67 -17.45
C MET A 11 6.67 11.54 -16.44
N PRO A 12 6.60 12.87 -16.67
CA PRO A 12 5.83 13.75 -15.78
C PRO A 12 4.35 13.37 -15.74
N CYS A 13 3.82 13.20 -14.53
CA CYS A 13 2.40 12.92 -14.29
C CYS A 13 1.99 13.40 -12.88
N ASP A 14 0.70 13.52 -12.62
CA ASP A 14 0.22 13.81 -11.26
C ASP A 14 0.23 12.56 -10.39
N ILE A 15 -0.20 11.42 -10.94
CA ILE A 15 -0.28 10.15 -10.24
C ILE A 15 0.44 9.08 -11.06
N LEU A 16 1.40 8.40 -10.44
CA LEU A 16 2.09 7.23 -10.99
C LEU A 16 1.62 5.98 -10.25
N ALA A 17 1.09 5.00 -10.98
CA ALA A 17 0.63 3.73 -10.41
C ALA A 17 1.38 2.53 -11.02
N PRO A 18 2.55 2.15 -10.50
CA PRO A 18 3.25 0.93 -10.91
C PRO A 18 2.47 -0.29 -10.41
N ALA A 19 1.85 -1.04 -11.33
CA ALA A 19 0.92 -2.12 -11.01
C ALA A 19 1.26 -3.46 -11.70
N ALA A 20 2.41 -3.57 -12.38
CA ALA A 20 2.75 -4.75 -13.18
C ALA A 20 3.83 -5.63 -12.53
N LEU A 21 5.01 -5.09 -12.27
CA LEU A 21 6.18 -5.87 -11.87
C LEU A 21 6.75 -5.39 -10.53
N ASP A 22 7.40 -6.32 -9.84
CA ASP A 22 8.21 -6.01 -8.67
C ASP A 22 9.54 -5.33 -9.07
N ARG A 23 10.12 -4.58 -8.11
CA ARG A 23 11.46 -3.97 -8.19
C ARG A 23 11.74 -3.12 -9.43
N VAL A 24 10.71 -2.54 -10.03
CA VAL A 24 10.83 -1.67 -11.22
C VAL A 24 11.32 -0.25 -10.88
N ILE A 25 11.14 0.16 -9.62
CA ILE A 25 11.63 1.42 -9.09
C ILE A 25 12.83 1.09 -8.17
N ASP A 26 14.01 1.47 -8.62
CA ASP A 26 15.29 1.22 -7.98
C ASP A 26 16.07 2.52 -7.72
N ALA A 27 17.26 2.42 -7.15
CA ALA A 27 18.12 3.57 -6.89
C ALA A 27 18.49 4.35 -8.17
N GLY A 28 18.51 3.69 -9.33
CA GLY A 28 18.88 4.30 -10.61
C GLY A 28 17.77 5.16 -11.21
N ASN A 29 16.50 4.95 -10.83
CA ASN A 29 15.37 5.70 -11.40
C ASN A 29 14.53 6.48 -10.35
N ALA A 30 14.59 6.14 -9.06
CA ALA A 30 13.82 6.78 -8.00
C ALA A 30 13.99 8.32 -7.94
N ALA A 31 15.22 8.80 -8.13
CA ALA A 31 15.51 10.23 -8.15
C ALA A 31 14.90 10.98 -9.35
N ARG A 32 14.51 10.24 -10.41
CA ARG A 32 13.97 10.79 -11.66
C ARG A 32 12.46 10.68 -11.79
N LEU A 33 11.78 10.16 -10.78
CA LEU A 33 10.32 10.13 -10.77
C LEU A 33 9.76 11.56 -10.73
N HIS A 34 8.80 11.83 -11.59
CA HIS A 34 8.14 13.13 -11.70
C HIS A 34 6.63 12.97 -11.49
N CYS A 35 6.23 12.62 -10.27
CA CYS A 35 4.82 12.52 -9.87
C CYS A 35 4.60 13.21 -8.51
N LYS A 36 3.37 13.61 -8.24
CA LYS A 36 2.94 14.11 -6.93
C LYS A 36 2.55 12.98 -5.99
N ILE A 37 1.92 11.94 -6.55
CA ILE A 37 1.45 10.76 -5.84
C ILE A 37 2.04 9.52 -6.51
N LEU A 38 2.66 8.65 -5.71
CA LEU A 38 3.09 7.32 -6.12
C LEU A 38 2.15 6.30 -5.47
N ALA A 39 1.19 5.79 -6.24
CA ALA A 39 0.22 4.78 -5.80
C ALA A 39 0.73 3.38 -6.16
N VAL A 40 1.31 2.69 -5.19
CA VAL A 40 2.04 1.43 -5.41
C VAL A 40 1.07 0.25 -5.56
N GLY A 41 0.67 -0.06 -6.79
CA GLY A 41 -0.32 -1.11 -7.07
C GLY A 41 0.23 -2.53 -7.12
N ALA A 42 1.48 -2.72 -7.57
CA ALA A 42 2.14 -4.03 -7.54
C ALA A 42 2.67 -4.37 -6.14
N ASN A 43 3.02 -5.63 -5.90
CA ASN A 43 3.70 -6.05 -4.69
C ASN A 43 5.21 -5.77 -4.81
N GLY A 44 5.75 -4.95 -3.92
CA GLY A 44 7.17 -4.65 -3.84
C GLY A 44 7.78 -4.04 -5.12
N PRO A 45 7.15 -3.08 -5.81
CA PRO A 45 7.71 -2.50 -7.02
C PRO A 45 8.87 -1.54 -6.74
N THR A 46 9.03 -1.08 -5.49
CA THR A 46 10.13 -0.24 -5.04
C THR A 46 11.16 -1.06 -4.26
N THR A 47 12.45 -0.84 -4.53
CA THR A 47 13.50 -1.40 -3.69
C THR A 47 13.66 -0.59 -2.40
N PRO A 48 14.25 -1.16 -1.32
CA PRO A 48 14.49 -0.40 -0.08
C PRO A 48 15.34 0.86 -0.28
N GLU A 49 16.27 0.81 -1.22
CA GLU A 49 17.11 1.97 -1.59
C GLU A 49 16.26 3.05 -2.28
N ALA A 50 15.36 2.65 -3.17
CA ALA A 50 14.43 3.56 -3.84
C ALA A 50 13.46 4.21 -2.84
N ASP A 51 12.90 3.45 -1.91
CA ASP A 51 12.02 3.96 -0.85
C ASP A 51 12.72 5.05 -0.03
N ARG A 52 13.99 4.83 0.33
CA ARG A 52 14.77 5.83 1.07
C ARG A 52 15.00 7.10 0.26
N ILE A 53 15.39 6.98 -1.02
CA ILE A 53 15.58 8.14 -1.92
C ILE A 53 14.28 8.94 -2.05
N ILE A 54 13.14 8.26 -2.23
CA ILE A 54 11.84 8.93 -2.36
C ILE A 54 11.45 9.62 -1.05
N ALA A 55 11.68 8.96 0.10
CA ALA A 55 11.40 9.55 1.41
C ALA A 55 12.28 10.79 1.70
N GLU A 56 13.57 10.74 1.35
CA GLU A 56 14.50 11.87 1.50
C GLU A 56 14.12 13.06 0.61
N ARG A 57 13.55 12.81 -0.56
CA ARG A 57 13.05 13.86 -1.47
C ARG A 57 11.88 14.63 -0.85
N GLY A 58 10.95 13.94 -0.23
CA GLY A 58 9.80 14.55 0.47
C GLY A 58 8.77 15.27 -0.41
N ASP A 59 8.94 15.24 -1.74
CA ASP A 59 8.04 15.91 -2.71
C ASP A 59 6.99 14.98 -3.31
N ILE A 60 7.09 13.67 -3.03
CA ILE A 60 6.18 12.62 -3.53
C ILE A 60 5.39 12.03 -2.36
N PHE A 61 4.06 12.09 -2.43
CA PHE A 61 3.22 11.36 -1.49
C PHE A 61 3.11 9.89 -1.92
N VAL A 62 3.55 8.98 -1.06
CA VAL A 62 3.56 7.54 -1.37
C VAL A 62 2.38 6.84 -0.72
N ILE A 63 1.53 6.18 -1.52
CA ILE A 63 0.56 5.19 -1.05
C ILE A 63 1.20 3.82 -1.24
N THR A 64 1.64 3.21 -0.15
CA THR A 64 2.42 1.97 -0.19
C THR A 64 1.60 0.77 -0.71
N ASP A 65 2.28 -0.25 -1.24
CA ASP A 65 1.66 -1.49 -1.72
C ASP A 65 0.79 -2.16 -0.66
N ILE A 66 1.25 -2.22 0.59
CA ILE A 66 0.50 -2.77 1.74
C ILE A 66 -0.90 -2.17 1.86
N LEU A 67 -1.07 -0.91 1.47
CA LEU A 67 -2.33 -0.19 1.51
C LEU A 67 -3.01 -0.14 0.13
N CYS A 68 -2.26 0.24 -0.90
CA CYS A 68 -2.80 0.55 -2.22
C CYS A 68 -3.46 -0.65 -2.90
N ASN A 69 -2.89 -1.84 -2.77
CA ASN A 69 -3.41 -3.06 -3.41
C ASN A 69 -4.26 -3.95 -2.48
N ALA A 70 -4.53 -3.52 -1.24
CA ALA A 70 -5.26 -4.29 -0.25
C ALA A 70 -6.75 -4.53 -0.60
N GLY A 71 -7.30 -3.79 -1.57
CA GLY A 71 -8.69 -3.93 -1.99
C GLY A 71 -9.03 -5.33 -2.50
N GLY A 72 -8.15 -5.94 -3.31
CA GLY A 72 -8.36 -7.28 -3.86
C GLY A 72 -8.48 -8.34 -2.78
N VAL A 73 -7.56 -8.38 -1.83
CA VAL A 73 -7.59 -9.35 -0.72
C VAL A 73 -8.77 -9.09 0.22
N THR A 74 -9.17 -7.84 0.40
CA THR A 74 -10.35 -7.48 1.20
C THR A 74 -11.64 -8.03 0.58
N VAL A 75 -11.80 -7.92 -0.74
CA VAL A 75 -12.97 -8.49 -1.43
C VAL A 75 -12.95 -10.02 -1.39
N SER A 76 -11.79 -10.65 -1.54
CA SER A 76 -11.64 -12.10 -1.37
C SER A 76 -12.03 -12.55 0.05
N TYR A 77 -11.71 -11.77 1.07
CA TYR A 77 -12.17 -12.03 2.43
C TYR A 77 -13.70 -11.90 2.55
N PHE A 78 -14.31 -10.92 1.90
CA PHE A 78 -15.78 -10.79 1.88
C PHE A 78 -16.44 -11.99 1.20
N GLU A 79 -15.87 -12.49 0.12
CA GLU A 79 -16.36 -13.71 -0.54
C GLU A 79 -16.31 -14.91 0.41
N TRP A 80 -15.18 -15.10 1.10
CA TRP A 80 -15.05 -16.15 2.10
C TRP A 80 -16.09 -16.03 3.23
N VAL A 81 -16.32 -14.83 3.77
CA VAL A 81 -17.32 -14.58 4.82
C VAL A 81 -18.71 -14.93 4.34
N GLN A 82 -19.09 -14.50 3.13
CA GLN A 82 -20.41 -14.78 2.55
C GLN A 82 -20.63 -16.28 2.36
N ASN A 83 -19.60 -16.98 1.84
CA ASN A 83 -19.67 -18.43 1.64
C ASN A 83 -19.79 -19.19 2.96
N PHE A 84 -19.01 -18.81 3.97
CA PHE A 84 -19.04 -19.43 5.30
C PHE A 84 -20.38 -19.22 6.02
N GLN A 85 -20.92 -18.00 5.95
CA GLN A 85 -22.20 -17.65 6.59
C GLN A 85 -23.42 -17.99 5.75
N ARG A 86 -23.24 -18.45 4.50
CA ARG A 86 -24.32 -18.71 3.54
C ARG A 86 -25.24 -17.53 3.31
N ILE A 87 -24.67 -16.33 3.27
CA ILE A 87 -25.35 -15.07 2.95
C ILE A 87 -24.79 -14.53 1.65
N GLN A 88 -25.57 -13.66 1.00
CA GLN A 88 -25.10 -12.95 -0.20
C GLN A 88 -25.33 -11.46 -0.01
N TRP A 89 -24.26 -10.71 -0.20
CA TRP A 89 -24.33 -9.26 -0.29
C TRP A 89 -24.48 -8.84 -1.75
N ASN A 90 -25.26 -7.82 -2.01
CA ASN A 90 -25.29 -7.23 -3.33
C ASN A 90 -24.01 -6.40 -3.57
N GLU A 91 -23.79 -6.04 -4.84
CA GLU A 91 -22.59 -5.28 -5.25
C GLU A 91 -22.41 -3.99 -4.44
N ARG A 92 -23.49 -3.24 -4.23
CA ARG A 92 -23.44 -1.97 -3.48
C ARG A 92 -23.00 -2.17 -2.03
N GLU A 93 -23.45 -3.23 -1.38
CA GLU A 93 -23.02 -3.57 -0.01
C GLU A 93 -21.53 -3.92 0.03
N VAL A 94 -21.04 -4.70 -0.95
CA VAL A 94 -19.62 -5.04 -1.05
C VAL A 94 -18.77 -3.79 -1.25
N ILE A 95 -19.15 -2.93 -2.20
CA ILE A 95 -18.43 -1.67 -2.50
C ILE A 95 -18.42 -0.76 -1.27
N THR A 96 -19.54 -0.55 -0.60
CA THR A 96 -19.61 0.33 0.58
C THR A 96 -18.73 -0.19 1.73
N LYS A 97 -18.70 -1.50 1.95
CA LYS A 97 -17.84 -2.12 2.96
C LYS A 97 -16.37 -1.97 2.59
N LEU A 98 -16.02 -2.19 1.31
CA LEU A 98 -14.67 -2.03 0.81
C LEU A 98 -14.18 -0.59 0.99
N GLU A 99 -14.93 0.39 0.51
CA GLU A 99 -14.62 1.82 0.65
C GLU A 99 -14.37 2.19 2.11
N THR A 100 -15.27 1.77 3.00
CA THR A 100 -15.15 2.05 4.45
C THR A 100 -13.86 1.44 5.03
N MET A 101 -13.51 0.22 4.65
CA MET A 101 -12.30 -0.44 5.15
C MET A 101 -11.03 0.21 4.60
N MET A 102 -11.00 0.51 3.30
CA MET A 102 -9.86 1.15 2.66
C MET A 102 -9.62 2.56 3.18
N GLN A 103 -10.69 3.34 3.34
CA GLN A 103 -10.59 4.70 3.90
C GLN A 103 -10.05 4.68 5.33
N ARG A 104 -10.59 3.83 6.20
CA ARG A 104 -10.09 3.70 7.58
C ARG A 104 -8.64 3.26 7.64
N ALA A 105 -8.22 2.35 6.75
CA ALA A 105 -6.83 1.92 6.67
C ALA A 105 -5.92 3.07 6.24
N PHE A 106 -6.32 3.84 5.24
CA PHE A 106 -5.61 5.02 4.76
C PHE A 106 -5.47 6.08 5.87
N GLU A 107 -6.57 6.45 6.52
CA GLU A 107 -6.59 7.42 7.62
C GLU A 107 -5.69 6.97 8.78
N LYS A 108 -5.70 5.69 9.11
CA LYS A 108 -4.85 5.12 10.16
C LYS A 108 -3.37 5.25 9.83
N VAL A 109 -2.99 4.95 8.59
CA VAL A 109 -1.59 5.03 8.15
C VAL A 109 -1.12 6.47 8.09
N THR A 110 -1.89 7.37 7.49
CA THR A 110 -1.53 8.80 7.39
C THR A 110 -1.43 9.46 8.75
N SER A 111 -2.41 9.24 9.63
CA SER A 111 -2.37 9.78 10.99
C SER A 111 -1.19 9.25 11.80
N PHE A 112 -0.82 7.98 11.62
CA PHE A 112 0.38 7.41 12.25
C PHE A 112 1.65 8.07 11.72
N ALA A 113 1.77 8.20 10.39
CA ALA A 113 2.93 8.83 9.76
C ALA A 113 3.13 10.27 10.24
N GLU A 114 2.05 11.06 10.32
CA GLU A 114 2.06 12.43 10.82
C GLU A 114 2.45 12.50 12.30
N CYS A 115 1.83 11.66 13.15
CA CYS A 115 2.07 11.65 14.59
C CYS A 115 3.52 11.31 14.92
N TYR A 116 4.10 10.32 14.24
CA TYR A 116 5.46 9.85 14.49
C TYR A 116 6.51 10.47 13.57
N LYS A 117 6.11 11.38 12.68
CA LYS A 117 6.98 12.06 11.70
C LYS A 117 7.83 11.07 10.89
N THR A 118 7.18 10.04 10.37
CA THR A 118 7.80 9.00 9.57
C THR A 118 7.15 8.92 8.18
N ASP A 119 7.80 8.20 7.26
CA ASP A 119 7.24 7.95 5.94
C ASP A 119 6.08 6.95 5.98
N GLN A 120 5.27 6.93 4.90
CA GLN A 120 4.07 6.10 4.79
C GLN A 120 4.38 4.60 4.81
N ARG A 121 5.54 4.17 4.30
CA ARG A 121 5.95 2.76 4.32
C ARG A 121 6.27 2.30 5.73
N THR A 122 7.10 3.05 6.43
CA THR A 122 7.42 2.78 7.84
C THR A 122 6.16 2.76 8.71
N ALA A 123 5.25 3.73 8.50
CA ALA A 123 3.97 3.78 9.21
C ALA A 123 3.12 2.52 8.94
N SER A 124 2.97 2.12 7.68
CA SER A 124 2.20 0.93 7.30
C SER A 124 2.77 -0.35 7.93
N GLN A 125 4.09 -0.52 7.87
CA GLN A 125 4.77 -1.68 8.45
C GLN A 125 4.65 -1.70 9.98
N ALA A 126 4.85 -0.56 10.64
CA ALA A 126 4.73 -0.46 12.09
C ALA A 126 3.33 -0.84 12.57
N ILE A 127 2.28 -0.36 11.89
CA ILE A 127 0.89 -0.68 12.19
C ILE A 127 0.63 -2.18 11.98
N ALA A 128 1.12 -2.75 10.87
CA ALA A 128 0.93 -4.17 10.57
C ALA A 128 1.61 -5.06 11.62
N ILE A 129 2.88 -4.78 11.94
CA ILE A 129 3.64 -5.51 12.96
C ILE A 129 2.94 -5.41 14.32
N LYS A 130 2.53 -4.20 14.73
CA LYS A 130 1.82 -4.01 15.99
C LYS A 130 0.52 -4.80 16.03
N THR A 131 -0.26 -4.80 14.96
CA THR A 131 -1.52 -5.53 14.89
C THR A 131 -1.33 -7.03 15.09
N VAL A 132 -0.30 -7.62 14.45
CA VAL A 132 0.04 -9.04 14.60
C VAL A 132 0.58 -9.34 16.01
N ALA A 133 1.45 -8.46 16.53
CA ALA A 133 2.01 -8.63 17.87
C ALA A 133 0.94 -8.57 18.97
N ASP A 134 0.02 -7.60 18.88
CA ASP A 134 -1.09 -7.45 19.83
C ASP A 134 -2.02 -8.69 19.78
N ALA A 135 -2.36 -9.16 18.59
CA ALA A 135 -3.17 -10.37 18.42
C ALA A 135 -2.48 -11.62 19.01
N LYS A 136 -1.17 -11.75 18.82
CA LYS A 136 -0.39 -12.84 19.41
C LYS A 136 -0.33 -12.75 20.92
N ALA A 137 -0.17 -11.54 21.48
CA ALA A 137 -0.15 -11.32 22.91
C ALA A 137 -1.49 -11.69 23.56
N LEU A 138 -2.62 -11.31 22.93
CA LEU A 138 -3.95 -11.65 23.40
C LEU A 138 -4.24 -13.17 23.34
N ARG A 139 -3.70 -13.85 22.32
CA ARG A 139 -3.87 -15.30 22.15
C ARG A 139 -3.07 -16.12 23.14
N GLY A 140 -1.97 -15.58 23.68
CA GLY A 140 -1.07 -16.28 24.59
C GLY A 140 -0.11 -17.24 23.87
N LEU A 141 0.67 -17.99 24.68
CA LEU A 141 1.69 -18.95 24.22
C LEU A 141 1.12 -20.31 23.83
N PHE A 142 -0.07 -20.63 24.32
CA PHE A 142 -0.75 -21.90 24.02
C PHE A 142 -2.07 -21.65 23.31
N PRO A 143 -2.38 -22.43 22.26
CA PRO A 143 -3.66 -22.38 21.58
C PRO A 143 -4.81 -22.85 22.49
#